data_3a824c8d86b66e371494ebfbca016032
#
_entry.id   3a824c8d86b66e371494ebfbca016032
#
_cell.length_a   1.000
_cell.length_b   1.000
_cell.length_c   1.000
_cell.angle_alpha   90.00
_cell.angle_beta   90.00
_cell.angle_gamma   90.00
#
_symmetry.space_group_name_H-M   'P 1'
#
loop_
_entity.id
_entity.type
_entity.pdbx_description
1 polymer ?
#
loop_
_entity_poly.entity_id
_entity_poly.type
_entity_poly.pdbx_seq_one_letter_code
_entity_poly.pdbx_strand_id
1 'polypeptide(L)'
;MTSLLDVRDLRVTYRTGGGDIPAVRGVDLSLDPGDTLGLAGESGSGKSTVALALLRLLPETARISGEVLLEGENVLDMRWGRLRAVRWAGASIVFQGAMHSLNPVRRIGQQIAEPMSVHGTVPAAEAPARVGALLEQVGLPASRARDYPHQLSGGQRQRAMIAMALACEPRLVIADEATTALDVMIQAQILALLRRLVAEHGIGMLMISHDLSVLASTCDRVAVMYAGRVVEQGPAREVVHEPAHPYAGALSAAFPRIGDPASRLAPRGLPGDPPDPADPPSGCVFRPRCAVAETVCSTVDPPLWPVDPDTEGASTRQAACVHVGPARPLTATGDDGGRP
;
A
#
# COMPACT_ATOMS: atom_id res chain seq x y z
N MET A 1 5.82 -7.58 -21.44
CA MET A 1 6.58 -6.45 -20.83
C MET A 1 6.96 -6.91 -19.44
N THR A 2 8.17 -6.63 -18.96
CA THR A 2 8.56 -6.96 -17.58
C THR A 2 7.88 -5.97 -16.62
N SER A 3 7.25 -6.49 -15.57
CA SER A 3 6.65 -5.70 -14.50
C SER A 3 7.71 -4.81 -13.84
N LEU A 4 7.35 -3.60 -13.42
CA LEU A 4 8.23 -2.71 -12.67
C LEU A 4 8.51 -3.27 -11.27
N LEU A 5 7.44 -3.71 -10.60
CA LEU A 5 7.51 -4.37 -9.29
C LEU A 5 6.73 -5.67 -9.36
N ASP A 6 7.35 -6.77 -8.92
CA ASP A 6 6.70 -8.07 -8.82
C ASP A 6 7.09 -8.69 -7.46
N VAL A 7 6.10 -8.82 -6.58
CA VAL A 7 6.25 -9.36 -5.22
C VAL A 7 5.60 -10.72 -5.19
N ARG A 8 6.34 -11.74 -4.76
CA ARG A 8 5.88 -13.13 -4.74
C ARG A 8 6.07 -13.75 -3.37
N ASP A 9 4.99 -14.25 -2.80
CA ASP A 9 4.93 -14.92 -1.50
C ASP A 9 5.72 -14.17 -0.42
N LEU A 10 5.62 -12.82 -0.40
CA LEU A 10 6.32 -12.02 0.57
C LEU A 10 5.83 -12.34 1.98
N ARG A 11 6.76 -12.73 2.85
CA ARG A 11 6.50 -13.01 4.26
C ARG A 11 7.43 -12.20 5.13
N VAL A 12 6.89 -11.62 6.20
CA VAL A 12 7.67 -10.88 7.19
C VAL A 12 7.24 -11.30 8.59
N THR A 13 8.20 -11.73 9.39
CA THR A 13 7.98 -12.11 10.79
C THR A 13 8.92 -11.30 11.68
N TYR A 14 8.37 -10.59 12.65
CA TYR A 14 9.14 -9.90 13.69
C TYR A 14 9.43 -10.85 14.85
N ARG A 15 10.69 -10.92 15.24
CA ARG A 15 11.11 -11.60 16.48
C ARG A 15 10.98 -10.66 17.66
N THR A 16 10.19 -11.06 18.64
CA THR A 16 10.00 -10.30 19.88
C THR A 16 10.33 -11.17 21.08
N GLY A 17 10.49 -10.55 22.25
CA GLY A 17 10.69 -11.29 23.50
C GLY A 17 9.50 -12.17 23.91
N GLY A 18 8.31 -11.92 23.34
CA GLY A 18 7.10 -12.68 23.56
C GLY A 18 6.79 -13.74 22.47
N GLY A 19 7.65 -13.89 21.46
CA GLY A 19 7.45 -14.82 20.35
C GLY A 19 7.55 -14.17 18.98
N ASP A 20 7.37 -14.96 17.94
CA ASP A 20 7.41 -14.55 16.55
C ASP A 20 6.04 -13.99 16.13
N ILE A 21 6.01 -12.79 15.54
CA ILE A 21 4.80 -12.12 15.06
C ILE A 21 4.83 -12.08 13.52
N PRO A 22 3.98 -12.89 12.83
CA PRO A 22 3.90 -12.91 11.37
C PRO A 22 3.07 -11.71 10.86
N ALA A 23 3.75 -10.60 10.57
CA ALA A 23 3.12 -9.36 10.12
C ALA A 23 2.70 -9.37 8.64
N VAL A 24 3.40 -10.13 7.79
CA VAL A 24 3.05 -10.37 6.38
C VAL A 24 3.11 -11.88 6.12
N ARG A 25 2.05 -12.43 5.50
CA ARG A 25 1.78 -13.87 5.48
C ARG A 25 1.53 -14.42 4.06
N GLY A 26 2.46 -14.12 3.13
CA GLY A 26 2.34 -14.53 1.73
C GLY A 26 1.52 -13.49 0.94
N VAL A 27 2.17 -12.41 0.57
CA VAL A 27 1.58 -11.32 -0.21
C VAL A 27 2.18 -11.34 -1.60
N ASP A 28 1.29 -11.35 -2.61
CA ASP A 28 1.62 -11.23 -4.02
C ASP A 28 1.07 -9.91 -4.54
N LEU A 29 1.94 -9.08 -5.16
CA LEU A 29 1.58 -7.79 -5.74
C LEU A 29 2.36 -7.59 -7.05
N SER A 30 1.74 -6.98 -8.03
CA SER A 30 2.41 -6.58 -9.26
C SER A 30 2.07 -5.15 -9.65
N LEU A 31 3.03 -4.43 -10.20
CA LEU A 31 2.87 -3.06 -10.68
C LEU A 31 3.67 -2.86 -11.95
N ASP A 32 3.03 -2.39 -13.00
CA ASP A 32 3.68 -2.06 -14.25
C ASP A 32 4.18 -0.60 -14.26
N PRO A 33 5.13 -0.24 -15.16
CA PRO A 33 5.60 1.14 -15.27
C PRO A 33 4.44 2.11 -15.58
N GLY A 34 4.32 3.19 -14.81
CA GLY A 34 3.29 4.19 -14.97
C GLY A 34 1.94 3.85 -14.34
N ASP A 35 1.76 2.64 -13.83
CA ASP A 35 0.55 2.23 -13.12
C ASP A 35 0.55 2.67 -11.66
N THR A 36 -0.65 2.66 -11.06
CA THR A 36 -0.85 2.99 -9.66
C THR A 36 -1.59 1.86 -8.94
N LEU A 37 -0.98 1.36 -7.84
CA LEU A 37 -1.55 0.34 -6.98
C LEU A 37 -1.82 0.90 -5.59
N GLY A 38 -3.08 0.81 -5.14
CA GLY A 38 -3.47 1.12 -3.77
C GLY A 38 -3.34 -0.11 -2.86
N LEU A 39 -2.81 0.07 -1.65
CA LEU A 39 -2.78 -0.96 -0.62
C LEU A 39 -3.60 -0.48 0.58
N ALA A 40 -4.79 -1.08 0.76
CA ALA A 40 -5.77 -0.72 1.78
C ALA A 40 -5.78 -1.68 2.97
N GLY A 41 -6.35 -1.26 4.08
CA GLY A 41 -6.60 -2.10 5.25
C GLY A 41 -6.53 -1.33 6.57
N GLU A 42 -7.03 -1.92 7.66
CA GLU A 42 -6.93 -1.34 9.00
C GLU A 42 -5.49 -1.18 9.48
N SER A 43 -5.30 -0.37 10.53
CA SER A 43 -4.00 -0.30 11.24
C SER A 43 -3.59 -1.69 11.71
N GLY A 44 -2.30 -2.02 11.62
CA GLY A 44 -1.80 -3.35 11.99
C GLY A 44 -2.00 -4.45 10.94
N SER A 45 -2.63 -4.19 9.78
CA SER A 45 -2.82 -5.21 8.73
C SER A 45 -1.54 -5.60 7.97
N GLY A 46 -0.41 -4.91 8.20
CA GLY A 46 0.89 -5.24 7.59
C GLY A 46 1.33 -4.33 6.43
N LYS A 47 0.55 -3.32 6.02
CA LYS A 47 0.81 -2.44 4.87
C LYS A 47 2.17 -1.75 4.90
N SER A 48 2.48 -1.02 5.98
CA SER A 48 3.77 -0.35 6.14
C SER A 48 4.93 -1.34 6.25
N THR A 49 4.67 -2.55 6.78
CA THR A 49 5.66 -3.64 6.78
C THR A 49 5.98 -4.08 5.34
N VAL A 50 4.97 -4.20 4.47
CA VAL A 50 5.18 -4.46 3.04
C VAL A 50 6.02 -3.34 2.43
N ALA A 51 5.62 -2.06 2.58
CA ALA A 51 6.36 -0.91 2.04
C ALA A 51 7.85 -0.91 2.44
N LEU A 52 8.13 -1.13 3.72
CA LEU A 52 9.51 -1.18 4.24
C LEU A 52 10.27 -2.41 3.75
N ALA A 53 9.59 -3.55 3.56
CA ALA A 53 10.20 -4.77 3.04
C ALA A 53 10.67 -4.59 1.59
N LEU A 54 9.90 -3.88 0.73
CA LEU A 54 10.26 -3.61 -0.67
C LEU A 54 11.63 -2.95 -0.83
N LEU A 55 12.09 -2.20 0.18
CA LEU A 55 13.39 -1.52 0.18
C LEU A 55 14.34 -2.05 1.24
N ARG A 56 14.02 -3.20 1.90
CA ARG A 56 14.80 -3.77 3.01
C ARG A 56 15.10 -2.74 4.10
N LEU A 57 14.10 -1.93 4.48
CA LEU A 57 14.18 -0.92 5.54
C LEU A 57 13.70 -1.43 6.90
N LEU A 58 13.31 -2.70 6.99
CA LEU A 58 12.89 -3.34 8.23
C LEU A 58 14.08 -3.50 9.19
N PRO A 59 13.84 -3.51 10.52
CA PRO A 59 14.88 -3.73 11.52
C PRO A 59 15.43 -5.17 11.44
N GLU A 60 16.62 -5.40 11.98
CA GLU A 60 17.28 -6.72 11.97
C GLU A 60 16.49 -7.83 12.70
N THR A 61 15.55 -7.43 13.57
CA THR A 61 14.62 -8.36 14.22
C THR A 61 13.57 -8.96 13.27
N ALA A 62 13.40 -8.37 12.06
CA ALA A 62 12.49 -8.87 11.05
C ALA A 62 13.18 -9.92 10.16
N ARG A 63 12.53 -11.07 10.02
CA ARG A 63 12.85 -12.06 8.98
C ARG A 63 11.98 -11.81 7.77
N ILE A 64 12.60 -11.72 6.59
CA ILE A 64 11.92 -11.52 5.32
C ILE A 64 12.18 -12.75 4.45
N SER A 65 11.15 -13.26 3.78
CA SER A 65 11.26 -14.33 2.76
C SER A 65 10.27 -14.09 1.62
N GLY A 66 10.40 -14.85 0.54
CA GLY A 66 9.72 -14.63 -0.73
C GLY A 66 10.62 -13.90 -1.71
N GLU A 67 10.04 -13.26 -2.72
CA GLU A 67 10.77 -12.50 -3.72
C GLU A 67 10.20 -11.07 -3.84
N VAL A 68 11.07 -10.09 -4.03
CA VAL A 68 10.73 -8.70 -4.35
C VAL A 68 11.55 -8.30 -5.58
N LEU A 69 10.95 -8.43 -6.74
CA LEU A 69 11.61 -8.11 -8.01
C LEU A 69 11.32 -6.66 -8.39
N LEU A 70 12.34 -5.83 -8.42
CA LEU A 70 12.28 -4.47 -8.96
C LEU A 70 13.01 -4.46 -10.31
N GLU A 71 12.29 -4.18 -11.39
CA GLU A 71 12.81 -4.30 -12.77
C GLU A 71 13.47 -5.67 -13.05
N GLY A 72 12.93 -6.74 -12.44
CA GLY A 72 13.42 -8.12 -12.59
C GLY A 72 14.57 -8.51 -11.67
N GLU A 73 15.13 -7.60 -10.86
CA GLU A 73 16.20 -7.90 -9.91
C GLU A 73 15.65 -8.07 -8.49
N ASN A 74 15.93 -9.20 -7.83
CA ASN A 74 15.42 -9.46 -6.48
C ASN A 74 16.12 -8.59 -5.44
N VAL A 75 15.40 -7.62 -4.89
CA VAL A 75 15.89 -6.68 -3.86
C VAL A 75 16.38 -7.41 -2.61
N LEU A 76 15.77 -8.55 -2.25
CA LEU A 76 16.13 -9.30 -1.05
C LEU A 76 17.53 -9.92 -1.15
N ASP A 77 18.00 -10.24 -2.36
CA ASP A 77 19.30 -10.85 -2.63
C ASP A 77 20.41 -9.84 -2.96
N MET A 78 20.03 -8.55 -3.14
CA MET A 78 21.00 -7.51 -3.48
C MET A 78 22.08 -7.36 -2.41
N ARG A 79 23.34 -7.29 -2.84
CA ARG A 79 24.46 -6.85 -2.00
C ARG A 79 24.27 -5.40 -1.59
N TRP A 80 24.82 -5.02 -0.45
CA TRP A 80 24.63 -3.68 0.13
C TRP A 80 24.89 -2.52 -0.86
N GLY A 81 25.95 -2.58 -1.66
CA GLY A 81 26.25 -1.54 -2.65
C GLY A 81 25.16 -1.39 -3.71
N ARG A 82 24.61 -2.51 -4.23
CA ARG A 82 23.49 -2.50 -5.20
C ARG A 82 22.20 -2.02 -4.55
N LEU A 83 21.87 -2.51 -3.36
CA LEU A 83 20.71 -2.09 -2.60
C LEU A 83 20.74 -0.57 -2.33
N ARG A 84 21.89 -0.04 -1.96
CA ARG A 84 22.09 1.41 -1.79
C ARG A 84 21.85 2.17 -3.08
N ALA A 85 22.32 1.67 -4.21
CA ALA A 85 22.11 2.30 -5.51
C ALA A 85 20.65 2.29 -5.96
N VAL A 86 19.90 1.25 -5.60
CA VAL A 86 18.45 1.12 -5.92
C VAL A 86 17.60 2.03 -5.05
N ARG A 87 17.92 2.18 -3.76
CA ARG A 87 17.24 3.13 -2.87
C ARG A 87 17.41 4.54 -3.42
N TRP A 88 16.33 5.30 -3.53
CA TRP A 88 16.19 6.62 -4.15
C TRP A 88 16.19 6.63 -5.68
N ALA A 89 17.12 5.98 -6.36
CA ALA A 89 17.21 6.03 -7.83
C ALA A 89 16.28 4.99 -8.52
N GLY A 90 16.15 3.79 -7.97
CA GLY A 90 15.19 2.78 -8.46
C GLY A 90 13.82 2.98 -7.84
N ALA A 91 13.79 3.07 -6.50
CA ALA A 91 12.56 3.27 -5.74
C ALA A 91 12.77 4.22 -4.56
N SER A 92 11.81 5.09 -4.33
CA SER A 92 11.79 6.03 -3.21
C SER A 92 10.54 5.85 -2.37
N ILE A 93 10.57 6.37 -1.14
CA ILE A 93 9.44 6.31 -0.21
C ILE A 93 9.12 7.70 0.35
N VAL A 94 7.84 8.04 0.35
CA VAL A 94 7.26 9.17 1.07
C VAL A 94 6.64 8.60 2.34
N PHE A 95 7.27 8.83 3.49
CA PHE A 95 6.85 8.27 4.77
C PHE A 95 5.61 8.97 5.34
N GLN A 96 4.88 8.24 6.16
CA GLN A 96 3.83 8.77 7.03
C GLN A 96 4.40 9.85 7.95
N GLY A 97 3.69 10.97 8.08
CA GLY A 97 4.04 12.01 9.06
C GLY A 97 5.20 12.90 8.63
N ALA A 98 5.00 13.72 7.58
CA ALA A 98 5.94 14.78 7.16
C ALA A 98 6.47 15.65 8.30
N MET A 99 5.74 15.68 9.43
CA MET A 99 6.12 16.47 10.62
C MET A 99 7.42 15.96 11.26
N HIS A 100 7.74 14.67 11.14
CA HIS A 100 8.86 14.02 11.82
C HIS A 100 9.94 13.50 10.89
N SER A 101 9.68 13.47 9.57
CA SER A 101 10.61 12.90 8.59
C SER A 101 11.66 13.90 8.09
N LEU A 102 11.38 15.21 8.18
CA LEU A 102 12.33 16.25 7.84
C LEU A 102 13.19 16.61 9.05
N ASN A 103 14.50 16.73 8.85
CA ASN A 103 15.44 17.17 9.89
C ASN A 103 15.18 18.64 10.24
N PRO A 104 14.74 18.96 11.48
CA PRO A 104 14.31 20.31 11.85
C PRO A 104 15.42 21.37 11.85
N VAL A 105 16.68 20.95 11.94
CA VAL A 105 17.85 21.85 12.01
C VAL A 105 18.59 21.98 10.66
N ARG A 106 18.04 21.37 9.59
CA ARG A 106 18.58 21.51 8.22
C ARG A 106 17.60 22.24 7.33
N ARG A 107 18.11 23.03 6.38
CA ARG A 107 17.27 23.71 5.37
C ARG A 107 16.64 22.72 4.41
N ILE A 108 15.45 23.02 3.90
CA ILE A 108 14.71 22.19 2.95
C ILE A 108 15.54 21.86 1.71
N GLY A 109 16.18 22.85 1.10
CA GLY A 109 17.01 22.63 -0.08
C GLY A 109 18.20 21.70 0.15
N GLN A 110 18.79 21.74 1.34
CA GLN A 110 19.88 20.82 1.70
C GLN A 110 19.41 19.36 1.79
N GLN A 111 18.20 19.16 2.30
CA GLN A 111 17.62 17.82 2.45
C GLN A 111 17.18 17.26 1.09
N ILE A 112 16.63 18.08 0.20
CA ILE A 112 16.29 17.66 -1.17
C ILE A 112 17.55 17.36 -1.99
N ALA A 113 18.65 18.12 -1.81
CA ALA A 113 19.91 17.91 -2.51
C ALA A 113 20.70 16.69 -2.02
N GLU A 114 20.47 16.23 -0.78
CA GLU A 114 21.25 15.14 -0.17
C GLU A 114 21.17 13.81 -0.95
N PRO A 115 20.00 13.31 -1.37
CA PRO A 115 19.92 12.12 -2.20
C PRO A 115 20.70 12.27 -3.51
N MET A 116 20.59 13.42 -4.18
CA MET A 116 21.31 13.67 -5.43
C MET A 116 22.83 13.60 -5.23
N SER A 117 23.33 14.17 -4.14
CA SER A 117 24.75 14.13 -3.78
C SER A 117 25.23 12.71 -3.44
N VAL A 118 24.44 11.98 -2.65
CA VAL A 118 24.77 10.62 -2.21
C VAL A 118 24.82 9.62 -3.38
N HIS A 119 23.93 9.80 -4.36
CA HIS A 119 23.81 8.92 -5.53
C HIS A 119 24.56 9.45 -6.76
N GLY A 120 25.11 10.66 -6.70
CA GLY A 120 25.85 11.26 -7.81
C GLY A 120 24.99 11.52 -9.06
N THR A 121 23.68 11.69 -8.90
CA THR A 121 22.73 11.86 -10.01
C THR A 121 22.80 13.25 -10.63
N VAL A 122 23.27 14.25 -9.86
CA VAL A 122 23.38 15.65 -10.30
C VAL A 122 24.72 16.22 -9.83
N PRO A 123 25.48 16.92 -10.71
CA PRO A 123 26.69 17.63 -10.29
C PRO A 123 26.41 18.65 -9.17
N ALA A 124 27.31 18.78 -8.22
CA ALA A 124 27.13 19.66 -7.06
C ALA A 124 26.81 21.13 -7.44
N ALA A 125 27.38 21.63 -8.53
CA ALA A 125 27.13 22.98 -9.06
C ALA A 125 25.68 23.16 -9.58
N GLU A 126 25.05 22.09 -10.05
CA GLU A 126 23.69 22.12 -10.63
C GLU A 126 22.60 21.80 -9.58
N ALA A 127 22.99 21.19 -8.44
CA ALA A 127 22.05 20.80 -7.41
C ALA A 127 21.12 21.93 -6.91
N PRO A 128 21.57 23.18 -6.71
CA PRO A 128 20.66 24.27 -6.30
C PRO A 128 19.57 24.58 -7.34
N ALA A 129 19.90 24.55 -8.63
CA ALA A 129 18.93 24.78 -9.71
C ALA A 129 17.93 23.62 -9.78
N ARG A 130 18.39 22.37 -9.65
CA ARG A 130 17.54 21.18 -9.62
C ARG A 130 16.59 21.18 -8.41
N VAL A 131 17.07 21.57 -7.22
CA VAL A 131 16.24 21.75 -6.02
C VAL A 131 15.13 22.77 -6.28
N GLY A 132 15.47 23.92 -6.89
CA GLY A 132 14.48 24.94 -7.25
C GLY A 132 13.39 24.39 -8.16
N ALA A 133 13.79 23.70 -9.23
CA ALA A 133 12.86 23.07 -10.18
C ALA A 133 11.96 22.02 -9.51
N LEU A 134 12.50 21.16 -8.63
CA LEU A 134 11.72 20.18 -7.87
C LEU A 134 10.69 20.83 -6.94
N LEU A 135 11.06 21.93 -6.27
CA LEU A 135 10.12 22.68 -5.45
C LEU A 135 8.99 23.28 -6.28
N GLU A 136 9.29 23.87 -7.41
CA GLU A 136 8.28 24.42 -8.33
C GLU A 136 7.37 23.34 -8.90
N GLN A 137 7.91 22.18 -9.22
CA GLN A 137 7.16 21.01 -9.68
C GLN A 137 6.12 20.54 -8.67
N VAL A 138 6.43 20.62 -7.37
CA VAL A 138 5.46 20.30 -6.31
C VAL A 138 4.61 21.51 -5.88
N GLY A 139 4.70 22.64 -6.59
CA GLY A 139 3.92 23.85 -6.34
C GLY A 139 4.42 24.68 -5.14
N LEU A 140 5.71 24.61 -4.84
CA LEU A 140 6.39 25.47 -3.87
C LEU A 140 7.35 26.43 -4.59
N PRO A 141 7.41 27.72 -4.21
CA PRO A 141 8.42 28.63 -4.77
C PRO A 141 9.85 28.12 -4.48
N ALA A 142 10.77 28.24 -5.44
CA ALA A 142 12.18 27.86 -5.28
C ALA A 142 12.86 28.52 -4.05
N SER A 143 12.41 29.72 -3.64
CA SER A 143 12.90 30.41 -2.44
C SER A 143 12.75 29.60 -1.15
N ARG A 144 11.77 28.67 -1.09
CA ARG A 144 11.56 27.78 0.06
C ARG A 144 12.73 26.84 0.34
N ALA A 145 13.64 26.66 -0.61
CA ALA A 145 14.89 25.91 -0.38
C ALA A 145 15.70 26.45 0.81
N ARG A 146 15.57 27.75 1.12
CA ARG A 146 16.30 28.41 2.23
C ARG A 146 15.61 28.28 3.59
N ASP A 147 14.35 27.87 3.60
CA ASP A 147 13.55 27.73 4.82
C ASP A 147 13.91 26.46 5.59
N TYR A 148 13.58 26.46 6.88
CA TYR A 148 13.62 25.28 7.76
C TYR A 148 12.24 24.63 7.82
N PRO A 149 12.13 23.34 8.17
CA PRO A 149 10.83 22.64 8.24
C PRO A 149 9.78 23.34 9.10
N HIS A 150 10.18 23.97 10.21
CA HIS A 150 9.26 24.66 11.12
C HIS A 150 8.67 25.96 10.51
N GLN A 151 9.25 26.50 9.45
CA GLN A 151 8.76 27.67 8.72
C GLN A 151 7.71 27.32 7.65
N LEU A 152 7.45 26.02 7.42
CA LEU A 152 6.48 25.52 6.45
C LEU A 152 5.22 25.00 7.13
N SER A 153 4.07 25.17 6.48
CA SER A 153 2.82 24.50 6.88
C SER A 153 2.93 22.97 6.68
N GLY A 154 2.00 22.20 7.26
CA GLY A 154 1.94 20.74 7.09
C GLY A 154 1.91 20.31 5.62
N GLY A 155 1.04 20.90 4.82
CA GLY A 155 0.96 20.63 3.38
C GLY A 155 2.21 21.06 2.59
N GLN A 156 2.88 22.14 2.99
CA GLN A 156 4.14 22.56 2.38
C GLN A 156 5.28 21.58 2.73
N ARG A 157 5.34 21.08 3.96
CA ARG A 157 6.31 20.02 4.35
C ARG A 157 6.07 18.74 3.55
N GLN A 158 4.81 18.35 3.37
CA GLN A 158 4.47 17.18 2.57
C GLN A 158 4.91 17.34 1.11
N ARG A 159 4.69 18.50 0.50
CA ARG A 159 5.18 18.82 -0.85
C ARG A 159 6.71 18.77 -0.93
N ALA A 160 7.41 19.29 0.08
CA ALA A 160 8.87 19.22 0.15
C ALA A 160 9.38 17.76 0.26
N MET A 161 8.69 16.90 1.00
CA MET A 161 9.01 15.47 1.06
C MET A 161 8.78 14.75 -0.29
N ILE A 162 7.71 15.10 -1.01
CA ILE A 162 7.48 14.59 -2.36
C ILE A 162 8.61 15.06 -3.29
N ALA A 163 9.01 16.34 -3.24
CA ALA A 163 10.15 16.85 -4.01
C ALA A 163 11.44 16.08 -3.69
N MET A 164 11.67 15.78 -2.40
CA MET A 164 12.81 14.98 -1.97
C MET A 164 12.74 13.54 -2.50
N ALA A 165 11.57 12.90 -2.47
CA ALA A 165 11.39 11.56 -3.00
C ALA A 165 11.66 11.48 -4.53
N LEU A 166 11.40 12.56 -5.25
CA LEU A 166 11.63 12.66 -6.71
C LEU A 166 13.06 13.10 -7.07
N ALA A 167 13.91 13.42 -6.10
CA ALA A 167 15.21 14.04 -6.32
C ALA A 167 16.14 13.25 -7.26
N CYS A 168 16.07 11.91 -7.21
CA CYS A 168 16.88 11.02 -8.04
C CYS A 168 16.09 10.38 -9.20
N GLU A 169 14.92 10.92 -9.56
CA GLU A 169 14.06 10.43 -10.66
C GLU A 169 13.73 8.94 -10.54
N PRO A 170 13.13 8.49 -9.43
CA PRO A 170 12.88 7.08 -9.19
C PRO A 170 11.87 6.50 -10.20
N ARG A 171 11.98 5.19 -10.46
CA ARG A 171 11.01 4.46 -11.29
C ARG A 171 9.75 4.08 -10.50
N LEU A 172 9.89 3.89 -9.18
CA LEU A 172 8.82 3.56 -8.26
C LEU A 172 8.78 4.56 -7.11
N VAL A 173 7.60 5.08 -6.80
CA VAL A 173 7.35 5.86 -5.58
C VAL A 173 6.40 5.08 -4.68
N ILE A 174 6.79 4.86 -3.44
CA ILE A 174 5.96 4.28 -2.39
C ILE A 174 5.45 5.45 -1.53
N ALA A 175 4.15 5.66 -1.49
CA ALA A 175 3.50 6.71 -0.70
C ALA A 175 2.79 6.07 0.50
N ASP A 176 3.47 5.99 1.65
CA ASP A 176 2.93 5.38 2.87
C ASP A 176 2.18 6.44 3.69
N GLU A 177 0.85 6.38 3.63
CA GLU A 177 -0.07 7.32 4.29
C GLU A 177 0.31 8.80 4.10
N ALA A 178 0.71 9.16 2.89
CA ALA A 178 1.28 10.47 2.55
C ALA A 178 0.34 11.67 2.79
N THR A 179 -0.92 11.44 3.12
CA THR A 179 -1.92 12.51 3.36
C THR A 179 -2.50 12.49 4.77
N THR A 180 -2.05 11.60 5.63
CA THR A 180 -2.52 11.52 7.03
C THR A 180 -2.19 12.80 7.79
N ALA A 181 -3.10 13.25 8.65
CA ALA A 181 -3.00 14.48 9.45
C ALA A 181 -3.02 15.80 8.64
N LEU A 182 -3.45 15.77 7.38
CA LEU A 182 -3.73 16.96 6.59
C LEU A 182 -5.26 17.22 6.55
N ASP A 183 -5.64 18.49 6.42
CA ASP A 183 -7.04 18.81 6.14
C ASP A 183 -7.47 18.31 4.75
N VAL A 184 -8.78 18.11 4.57
CA VAL A 184 -9.37 17.48 3.37
C VAL A 184 -8.98 18.22 2.08
N MET A 185 -8.90 19.54 2.11
CA MET A 185 -8.55 20.33 0.92
C MET A 185 -7.08 20.14 0.54
N ILE A 186 -6.19 20.16 1.52
CA ILE A 186 -4.75 19.91 1.30
C ILE A 186 -4.50 18.46 0.87
N GLN A 187 -5.22 17.49 1.48
CA GLN A 187 -5.18 16.11 1.06
C GLN A 187 -5.53 15.96 -0.42
N ALA A 188 -6.66 16.53 -0.87
CA ALA A 188 -7.06 16.49 -2.28
C ALA A 188 -6.00 17.09 -3.22
N GLN A 189 -5.37 18.21 -2.82
CA GLN A 189 -4.30 18.84 -3.60
C GLN A 189 -3.04 17.95 -3.69
N ILE A 190 -2.65 17.27 -2.61
CA ILE A 190 -1.50 16.35 -2.59
C ILE A 190 -1.76 15.12 -3.48
N LEU A 191 -2.96 14.55 -3.41
CA LEU A 191 -3.35 13.42 -4.25
C LEU A 191 -3.35 13.79 -5.74
N ALA A 192 -3.92 14.96 -6.09
CA ALA A 192 -3.90 15.47 -7.45
C ALA A 192 -2.45 15.73 -7.94
N LEU A 193 -1.58 16.23 -7.07
CA LEU A 193 -0.16 16.41 -7.35
C LEU A 193 0.52 15.08 -7.64
N LEU A 194 0.35 14.06 -6.79
CA LEU A 194 0.95 12.73 -6.97
C LEU A 194 0.50 12.09 -8.29
N ARG A 195 -0.80 12.10 -8.59
CA ARG A 195 -1.34 11.58 -9.86
C ARG A 195 -0.72 12.28 -11.07
N ARG A 196 -0.62 13.61 -11.04
CA ARG A 196 0.01 14.37 -12.12
C ARG A 196 1.47 13.96 -12.30
N LEU A 197 2.26 13.88 -11.22
CA LEU A 197 3.67 13.53 -11.28
C LEU A 197 3.89 12.11 -11.80
N VAL A 198 3.04 11.16 -11.40
CA VAL A 198 3.05 9.78 -11.91
C VAL A 198 2.82 9.78 -13.43
N ALA A 199 1.78 10.48 -13.91
CA ALA A 199 1.45 10.53 -15.33
C ALA A 199 2.52 11.26 -16.17
N GLU A 200 3.07 12.38 -15.68
CA GLU A 200 4.08 13.19 -16.38
C GLU A 200 5.43 12.47 -16.50
N HIS A 201 5.81 11.67 -15.51
CA HIS A 201 7.12 11.01 -15.46
C HIS A 201 7.10 9.50 -15.75
N GLY A 202 5.91 8.90 -15.94
CA GLY A 202 5.79 7.45 -16.14
C GLY A 202 6.26 6.63 -14.93
N ILE A 203 6.13 7.18 -13.72
CA ILE A 203 6.55 6.56 -12.46
C ILE A 203 5.48 5.54 -12.04
N GLY A 204 5.88 4.32 -11.63
CA GLY A 204 4.97 3.43 -10.92
C GLY A 204 4.72 3.92 -9.48
N MET A 205 3.49 3.82 -8.97
CA MET A 205 3.18 4.25 -7.61
C MET A 205 2.47 3.17 -6.79
N LEU A 206 3.06 2.83 -5.64
CA LEU A 206 2.36 2.09 -4.59
C LEU A 206 1.87 3.08 -3.53
N MET A 207 0.55 3.25 -3.42
CA MET A 207 -0.06 4.13 -2.42
C MET A 207 -0.68 3.34 -1.29
N ILE A 208 -0.28 3.60 -0.06
CA ILE A 208 -0.86 3.00 1.14
C ILE A 208 -1.81 3.99 1.80
N SER A 209 -3.02 3.55 2.08
CA SER A 209 -4.03 4.31 2.83
C SER A 209 -4.97 3.38 3.56
N HIS A 210 -5.54 3.86 4.68
CA HIS A 210 -6.67 3.21 5.32
C HIS A 210 -8.01 3.64 4.70
N ASP A 211 -8.03 4.71 3.91
CA ASP A 211 -9.22 5.23 3.23
C ASP A 211 -9.32 4.69 1.80
N LEU A 212 -10.26 3.76 1.61
CA LEU A 212 -10.55 3.15 0.30
C LEU A 212 -11.05 4.16 -0.73
N SER A 213 -11.75 5.22 -0.32
CA SER A 213 -12.28 6.22 -1.23
C SER A 213 -11.14 7.05 -1.87
N VAL A 214 -10.10 7.32 -1.09
CA VAL A 214 -8.87 7.94 -1.56
C VAL A 214 -8.20 7.06 -2.62
N LEU A 215 -8.04 5.77 -2.34
CA LEU A 215 -7.40 4.84 -3.27
C LEU A 215 -8.24 4.65 -4.55
N ALA A 216 -9.57 4.55 -4.44
CA ALA A 216 -10.45 4.45 -5.60
C ALA A 216 -10.37 5.65 -6.55
N SER A 217 -10.11 6.84 -6.00
CA SER A 217 -9.99 8.07 -6.79
C SER A 217 -8.59 8.30 -7.37
N THR A 218 -7.58 7.60 -6.82
CA THR A 218 -6.16 7.90 -7.09
C THR A 218 -5.45 6.76 -7.82
N CYS A 219 -5.83 5.51 -7.56
CA CYS A 219 -5.16 4.32 -8.07
C CYS A 219 -5.98 3.60 -9.15
N ASP A 220 -5.29 2.92 -10.06
CA ASP A 220 -5.89 2.09 -11.10
C ASP A 220 -6.38 0.76 -10.51
N ARG A 221 -5.58 0.18 -9.61
CA ARG A 221 -5.85 -1.07 -8.93
C ARG A 221 -5.72 -0.90 -7.42
N VAL A 222 -6.44 -1.75 -6.66
CA VAL A 222 -6.38 -1.79 -5.20
C VAL A 222 -6.21 -3.24 -4.73
N ALA A 223 -5.34 -3.44 -3.74
CA ALA A 223 -5.25 -4.65 -2.94
C ALA A 223 -5.66 -4.32 -1.50
N VAL A 224 -6.57 -5.11 -0.94
CA VAL A 224 -7.07 -4.96 0.44
C VAL A 224 -6.39 -5.98 1.33
N MET A 225 -5.67 -5.51 2.36
CA MET A 225 -4.96 -6.35 3.32
C MET A 225 -5.70 -6.49 4.65
N TYR A 226 -5.76 -7.71 5.15
CA TYR A 226 -6.24 -8.04 6.49
C TYR A 226 -5.32 -9.06 7.15
N ALA A 227 -4.92 -8.82 8.40
CA ALA A 227 -4.08 -9.72 9.20
C ALA A 227 -2.86 -10.31 8.41
N GLY A 228 -2.15 -9.46 7.68
CA GLY A 228 -0.94 -9.82 6.95
C GLY A 228 -1.16 -10.47 5.58
N ARG A 229 -2.39 -10.58 5.07
CA ARG A 229 -2.71 -11.17 3.76
C ARG A 229 -3.51 -10.23 2.88
N VAL A 230 -3.36 -10.35 1.56
CA VAL A 230 -4.31 -9.76 0.61
C VAL A 230 -5.57 -10.60 0.60
N VAL A 231 -6.72 -9.98 0.86
CA VAL A 231 -8.03 -10.65 0.90
C VAL A 231 -8.89 -10.33 -0.31
N GLU A 232 -8.63 -9.21 -0.98
CA GLU A 232 -9.23 -8.86 -2.27
C GLU A 232 -8.28 -7.97 -3.05
N GLN A 233 -8.21 -8.14 -4.37
CA GLN A 233 -7.46 -7.25 -5.26
C GLN A 233 -8.12 -7.17 -6.63
N GLY A 234 -7.92 -6.04 -7.33
CA GLY A 234 -8.48 -5.83 -8.67
C GLY A 234 -8.54 -4.36 -9.06
N PRO A 235 -9.30 -4.01 -10.10
CA PRO A 235 -9.56 -2.63 -10.48
C PRO A 235 -10.14 -1.84 -9.31
N ALA A 236 -9.59 -0.65 -9.04
CA ALA A 236 -9.89 0.11 -7.82
C ALA A 236 -11.39 0.39 -7.66
N ARG A 237 -12.09 0.72 -8.74
CA ARG A 237 -13.53 1.00 -8.72
C ARG A 237 -14.34 -0.23 -8.33
N GLU A 238 -14.02 -1.40 -8.88
CA GLU A 238 -14.74 -2.64 -8.61
C GLU A 238 -14.56 -3.07 -7.15
N VAL A 239 -13.30 -3.11 -6.67
CA VAL A 239 -12.99 -3.48 -5.27
C VAL A 239 -13.69 -2.58 -4.26
N VAL A 240 -13.85 -1.28 -4.57
CA VAL A 240 -14.44 -0.31 -3.64
C VAL A 240 -15.95 -0.21 -3.74
N HIS A 241 -16.51 -0.31 -4.93
CA HIS A 241 -17.98 -0.12 -5.11
C HIS A 241 -18.77 -1.43 -5.09
N GLU A 242 -18.14 -2.54 -5.46
CA GLU A 242 -18.76 -3.86 -5.56
C GLU A 242 -17.90 -4.93 -4.87
N PRO A 243 -17.46 -4.72 -3.62
CA PRO A 243 -16.51 -5.60 -2.94
C PRO A 243 -17.02 -7.04 -2.89
N ALA A 244 -16.14 -7.99 -3.23
CA ALA A 244 -16.44 -9.42 -3.22
C ALA A 244 -16.09 -10.07 -1.85
N HIS A 245 -15.07 -9.55 -1.16
CA HIS A 245 -14.73 -10.01 0.19
C HIS A 245 -15.51 -9.24 1.25
N PRO A 246 -16.15 -9.90 2.24
CA PRO A 246 -16.93 -9.23 3.29
C PRO A 246 -16.16 -8.16 4.08
N TYR A 247 -14.84 -8.34 4.28
CA TYR A 247 -14.01 -7.33 4.92
C TYR A 247 -13.85 -6.08 4.05
N ALA A 248 -13.60 -6.23 2.75
CA ALA A 248 -13.51 -5.09 1.84
C ALA A 248 -14.83 -4.31 1.79
N GLY A 249 -15.97 -5.03 1.83
CA GLY A 249 -17.30 -4.45 1.93
C GLY A 249 -17.51 -3.66 3.22
N ALA A 250 -17.13 -4.22 4.35
CA ALA A 250 -17.24 -3.56 5.64
C ALA A 250 -16.30 -2.33 5.72
N LEU A 251 -15.09 -2.44 5.19
CA LEU A 251 -14.13 -1.33 5.13
C LEU A 251 -14.63 -0.20 4.22
N SER A 252 -15.20 -0.52 3.05
CA SER A 252 -15.81 0.46 2.16
C SER A 252 -17.02 1.16 2.81
N ALA A 253 -17.83 0.43 3.57
CA ALA A 253 -19.01 0.98 4.25
C ALA A 253 -18.65 1.87 5.45
N ALA A 254 -17.43 1.75 6.00
CA ALA A 254 -16.95 2.56 7.13
C ALA A 254 -16.62 4.01 6.72
N PHE A 255 -16.38 4.25 5.44
CA PHE A 255 -16.06 5.59 4.93
C PHE A 255 -17.26 6.19 4.19
N PRO A 256 -17.69 7.43 4.55
CA PRO A 256 -18.77 8.10 3.85
C PRO A 256 -18.44 8.32 2.37
N ARG A 257 -19.34 7.94 1.49
CA ARG A 257 -19.18 8.22 0.04
C ARG A 257 -19.41 9.70 -0.23
N ILE A 258 -18.47 10.35 -0.90
CA ILE A 258 -18.61 11.75 -1.31
C ILE A 258 -19.79 11.84 -2.28
N GLY A 259 -20.80 12.66 -1.96
CA GLY A 259 -21.99 12.85 -2.80
C GLY A 259 -23.20 11.97 -2.45
N ASP A 260 -23.06 11.00 -1.53
CA ASP A 260 -24.17 10.18 -1.04
C ASP A 260 -24.64 10.64 0.35
N PRO A 261 -25.81 11.33 0.46
CA PRO A 261 -26.34 11.80 1.74
C PRO A 261 -26.67 10.65 2.72
N ALA A 262 -27.04 9.46 2.22
CA ALA A 262 -27.38 8.32 3.05
C ALA A 262 -26.15 7.75 3.78
N SER A 263 -24.99 7.79 3.16
CA SER A 263 -23.74 7.33 3.77
C SER A 263 -23.26 8.24 4.92
N ARG A 264 -23.64 9.52 4.94
CA ARG A 264 -23.29 10.48 6.00
C ARG A 264 -24.00 10.21 7.32
N LEU A 265 -25.20 9.65 7.27
CA LEU A 265 -26.09 9.51 8.42
C LEU A 265 -25.97 8.14 9.10
N ALA A 266 -25.29 7.17 8.50
CA ALA A 266 -25.14 5.81 9.04
C ALA A 266 -23.75 5.22 8.76
N PRO A 267 -22.66 5.80 9.29
CA PRO A 267 -21.34 5.15 9.19
C PRO A 267 -21.42 3.80 9.91
N ARG A 268 -21.17 2.72 9.19
CA ARG A 268 -21.12 1.36 9.76
C ARG A 268 -19.66 1.03 10.03
N GLY A 269 -19.23 1.22 11.28
CA GLY A 269 -17.90 0.74 11.70
C GLY A 269 -17.78 -0.78 11.58
N LEU A 270 -16.59 -1.27 11.36
CA LEU A 270 -16.31 -2.71 11.45
C LEU A 270 -16.51 -3.17 12.90
N PRO A 271 -17.29 -4.22 13.16
CA PRO A 271 -17.46 -4.73 14.52
C PRO A 271 -16.19 -5.43 15.01
N GLY A 272 -15.91 -5.31 16.30
CA GLY A 272 -14.81 -5.98 16.99
C GLY A 272 -13.42 -5.49 16.59
N ASP A 273 -12.39 -6.06 17.21
CA ASP A 273 -10.99 -5.72 16.98
C ASP A 273 -10.34 -6.68 15.95
N PRO A 274 -9.27 -6.24 15.26
CA PRO A 274 -8.43 -7.14 14.46
C PRO A 274 -7.90 -8.29 15.33
N PRO A 275 -7.67 -9.48 14.75
CA PRO A 275 -7.12 -10.61 15.50
C PRO A 275 -5.69 -10.30 15.97
N ASP A 276 -5.29 -10.94 17.07
CA ASP A 276 -3.89 -10.91 17.52
C ASP A 276 -3.00 -11.51 16.41
N PRO A 277 -2.03 -10.76 15.88
CA PRO A 277 -1.12 -11.28 14.87
C PRO A 277 -0.28 -12.48 15.36
N ALA A 278 -0.07 -12.61 16.68
CA ALA A 278 0.67 -13.73 17.27
C ALA A 278 -0.16 -15.01 17.37
N ASP A 279 -1.51 -14.88 17.45
CA ASP A 279 -2.44 -16.01 17.54
C ASP A 279 -3.64 -15.83 16.59
N PRO A 280 -3.43 -15.89 15.27
CA PRO A 280 -4.49 -15.72 14.30
C PRO A 280 -5.49 -16.90 14.37
N PRO A 281 -6.80 -16.66 14.25
CA PRO A 281 -7.80 -17.70 14.26
C PRO A 281 -7.57 -18.72 13.11
N SER A 282 -7.92 -19.99 13.35
CA SER A 282 -7.89 -21.05 12.34
C SER A 282 -8.87 -20.75 11.20
N GLY A 283 -8.54 -21.18 9.98
CA GLY A 283 -9.32 -20.96 8.77
C GLY A 283 -9.29 -19.49 8.35
N CYS A 284 -10.42 -18.97 7.88
CA CYS A 284 -10.51 -17.57 7.47
C CYS A 284 -10.30 -16.63 8.65
N VAL A 285 -9.24 -15.83 8.59
CA VAL A 285 -8.86 -14.90 9.68
C VAL A 285 -9.88 -13.80 9.94
N PHE A 286 -10.74 -13.48 8.97
CA PHE A 286 -11.83 -12.51 9.14
C PHE A 286 -13.09 -13.12 9.75
N ARG A 287 -13.20 -14.45 9.85
CA ARG A 287 -14.38 -15.16 10.37
C ARG A 287 -15.00 -14.57 11.65
N PRO A 288 -14.23 -14.22 12.69
CA PRO A 288 -14.81 -13.70 13.94
C PRO A 288 -15.58 -12.38 13.78
N ARG A 289 -15.31 -11.62 12.73
CA ARG A 289 -15.91 -10.31 12.43
C ARG A 289 -16.81 -10.35 11.18
N CYS A 290 -16.93 -11.51 10.53
CA CYS A 290 -17.64 -11.67 9.27
C CYS A 290 -19.16 -11.87 9.53
N ALA A 291 -19.99 -10.97 9.01
CA ALA A 291 -21.45 -11.07 9.15
C ALA A 291 -22.07 -12.26 8.39
N VAL A 292 -21.33 -12.82 7.41
CA VAL A 292 -21.77 -13.95 6.57
C VAL A 292 -20.89 -15.18 6.78
N ALA A 293 -20.28 -15.33 7.97
CA ALA A 293 -19.42 -16.46 8.29
C ALA A 293 -20.21 -17.78 8.31
N GLU A 294 -19.65 -18.81 7.67
CA GLU A 294 -20.16 -20.18 7.68
C GLU A 294 -19.24 -21.12 8.47
N THR A 295 -19.72 -22.32 8.80
CA THR A 295 -18.93 -23.34 9.51
C THR A 295 -17.63 -23.67 8.78
N VAL A 296 -17.64 -23.72 7.45
CA VAL A 296 -16.46 -23.99 6.63
C VAL A 296 -15.35 -22.94 6.81
N CYS A 297 -15.70 -21.70 7.14
CA CYS A 297 -14.73 -20.64 7.41
C CYS A 297 -13.85 -20.91 8.64
N SER A 298 -14.21 -21.86 9.50
CA SER A 298 -13.39 -22.25 10.66
C SER A 298 -12.20 -23.14 10.30
N THR A 299 -12.27 -23.82 9.18
CA THR A 299 -11.27 -24.81 8.75
C THR A 299 -10.58 -24.46 7.45
N VAL A 300 -11.20 -23.65 6.60
CA VAL A 300 -10.66 -23.24 5.30
C VAL A 300 -10.13 -21.82 5.36
N ASP A 301 -8.85 -21.64 5.02
CA ASP A 301 -8.22 -20.34 4.74
C ASP A 301 -8.16 -20.20 3.22
N PRO A 302 -9.14 -19.50 2.57
CA PRO A 302 -9.26 -19.51 1.13
C PRO A 302 -8.10 -18.75 0.47
N PRO A 303 -7.55 -19.24 -0.65
CA PRO A 303 -6.65 -18.45 -1.48
C PRO A 303 -7.43 -17.36 -2.25
N LEU A 304 -6.73 -16.51 -2.97
CA LEU A 304 -7.34 -15.58 -3.90
C LEU A 304 -7.91 -16.35 -5.10
N TRP A 305 -9.22 -16.35 -5.27
CA TRP A 305 -9.93 -16.89 -6.43
C TRP A 305 -10.42 -15.76 -7.34
N PRO A 306 -10.48 -15.97 -8.67
CA PRO A 306 -11.13 -15.05 -9.60
C PRO A 306 -12.58 -14.80 -9.18
N VAL A 307 -13.02 -13.54 -9.20
CA VAL A 307 -14.40 -13.18 -8.80
C VAL A 307 -15.40 -13.56 -9.90
N ASP A 308 -15.03 -13.36 -11.17
CA ASP A 308 -15.88 -13.63 -12.34
C ASP A 308 -15.08 -14.46 -13.36
N PRO A 309 -14.93 -15.79 -13.14
CA PRO A 309 -14.04 -16.62 -13.96
C PRO A 309 -14.55 -16.78 -15.43
N ASP A 310 -15.84 -16.58 -15.69
CA ASP A 310 -16.47 -16.82 -16.99
C ASP A 310 -16.59 -15.57 -17.87
N THR A 311 -16.06 -14.42 -17.43
CA THR A 311 -16.12 -13.19 -18.23
C THR A 311 -15.00 -13.18 -19.26
N GLU A 312 -15.34 -13.19 -20.54
CA GLU A 312 -14.39 -12.97 -21.64
C GLU A 312 -13.68 -11.62 -21.46
N GLY A 313 -12.35 -11.65 -21.28
CA GLY A 313 -11.54 -10.49 -20.88
C GLY A 313 -11.32 -10.46 -19.38
N ALA A 314 -11.15 -11.63 -18.76
CA ALA A 314 -11.03 -11.90 -17.33
C ALA A 314 -10.66 -10.68 -16.50
N SER A 315 -11.62 -10.16 -15.74
CA SER A 315 -11.35 -9.22 -14.66
C SER A 315 -10.20 -9.77 -13.83
N THR A 316 -9.14 -8.99 -13.66
CA THR A 316 -7.99 -9.37 -12.80
C THR A 316 -8.38 -9.36 -11.33
N ARG A 317 -9.67 -9.25 -11.04
CA ARG A 317 -10.22 -9.19 -9.70
C ARG A 317 -10.24 -10.56 -9.05
N GLN A 318 -9.73 -10.62 -7.82
CA GLN A 318 -9.63 -11.84 -7.03
C GLN A 318 -10.01 -11.56 -5.58
N ALA A 319 -10.63 -12.55 -4.91
CA ALA A 319 -10.99 -12.46 -3.49
C ALA A 319 -10.76 -13.78 -2.76
N ALA A 320 -10.29 -13.68 -1.52
CA ALA A 320 -10.01 -14.82 -0.63
C ALA A 320 -11.23 -15.13 0.24
N CYS A 321 -12.33 -15.55 -0.37
CA CYS A 321 -13.60 -15.84 0.31
C CYS A 321 -14.25 -17.12 -0.22
N VAL A 322 -14.76 -17.96 0.66
CA VAL A 322 -15.45 -19.21 0.28
C VAL A 322 -16.70 -18.98 -0.57
N HIS A 323 -17.29 -17.79 -0.49
CA HIS A 323 -18.46 -17.41 -1.31
C HIS A 323 -18.07 -17.05 -2.76
N VAL A 324 -16.78 -16.82 -3.04
CA VAL A 324 -16.25 -16.49 -4.37
C VAL A 324 -15.62 -17.72 -5.03
N GLY A 325 -15.14 -18.66 -4.23
CA GLY A 325 -14.46 -19.86 -4.72
C GLY A 325 -15.38 -20.81 -5.51
N PRO A 326 -14.79 -21.80 -6.18
CA PRO A 326 -15.55 -22.80 -6.93
C PRO A 326 -16.60 -23.44 -6.02
N ALA A 327 -17.84 -23.54 -6.53
CA ALA A 327 -18.93 -24.16 -5.81
C ALA A 327 -18.48 -25.52 -5.25
N ARG A 328 -18.54 -25.67 -3.93
CA ARG A 328 -18.23 -26.94 -3.26
C ARG A 328 -19.14 -28.00 -3.88
N PRO A 329 -18.63 -29.15 -4.36
CA PRO A 329 -19.50 -30.25 -4.69
C PRO A 329 -20.31 -30.55 -3.43
N LEU A 330 -21.64 -30.43 -3.53
CA LEU A 330 -22.56 -30.86 -2.49
C LEU A 330 -22.17 -32.33 -2.19
N THR A 331 -21.49 -32.55 -1.08
CA THR A 331 -21.33 -33.91 -0.56
C THR A 331 -22.76 -34.41 -0.35
N ALA A 332 -23.14 -35.36 -1.16
CA ALA A 332 -24.39 -36.04 -1.00
C ALA A 332 -24.59 -36.35 0.49
N THR A 333 -25.59 -35.75 1.08
CA THR A 333 -26.10 -36.14 2.38
C THR A 333 -26.35 -37.64 2.29
N GLY A 334 -25.62 -38.41 3.07
CA GLY A 334 -25.83 -39.85 3.18
C GLY A 334 -27.31 -40.08 3.41
N ASP A 335 -27.86 -40.85 2.50
CA ASP A 335 -29.17 -41.48 2.63
C ASP A 335 -29.08 -42.45 3.81
N ASP A 336 -29.53 -41.95 4.97
CA ASP A 336 -29.71 -42.79 6.15
C ASP A 336 -31.07 -43.47 6.01
N GLY A 337 -31.10 -44.42 5.08
CA GLY A 337 -32.17 -45.39 4.95
C GLY A 337 -32.20 -46.37 6.13
N GLY A 338 -32.60 -45.88 7.27
CA GLY A 338 -32.95 -46.73 8.42
C GLY A 338 -34.42 -47.08 8.38
N ARG A 339 -34.72 -48.32 8.04
CA ARG A 339 -35.95 -49.03 8.34
C ARG A 339 -35.65 -50.46 8.72
N PRO A 340 -36.60 -51.10 9.35
CA PRO A 340 -37.72 -50.72 10.23
C PRO A 340 -37.48 -50.96 11.68
#